data_86204831610aa2068de521380dc2c4cb
#
_entry.id   86204831610aa2068de521380dc2c4cb
#
_cell.length_a   1.000
_cell.length_b   1.000
_cell.length_c   1.000
_cell.angle_alpha   90.00
_cell.angle_beta   90.00
_cell.angle_gamma   90.00
#
_symmetry.space_group_name_H-M   'P 1'
#
loop_
_entity.id
_entity.type
_entity.pdbx_description
1 polymer ?
#
loop_
_entity_poly.entity_id
_entity_poly.type
_entity_poly.pdbx_seq_one_letter_code
_entity_poly.pdbx_strand_id
1 'polypeptide(L)'
;MDLPNFSEILKALLLILFFALTCTFFGSMWIEYLYPKALQRGSLSFPEQIKQRARFRKPVLFLALLILFSKAWSMTAMPALPYVIIAISFLLLMTVTDFEQQVILDEMVVTFALLGLCYVFHLQLPLADHLLASIGGGMFFLFLAFISKGALGGGDIKLISALGLWLGWKSLLSVVLYGAIAGGIAASFLLITKKIKRKQFLAYGPYFALSAIGLMLKLLRTLF
;
A
#
# COMPACT_ATOMS: atom_id res chain seq x y z
N MET A 1 -19.52 -20.34 -21.41
CA MET A 1 -18.44 -19.41 -21.08
C MET A 1 -17.39 -19.59 -22.15
N ASP A 2 -17.42 -18.76 -23.20
CA ASP A 2 -16.50 -18.88 -24.33
C ASP A 2 -15.09 -18.54 -23.84
N LEU A 3 -14.13 -19.40 -24.18
CA LEU A 3 -12.73 -19.14 -23.88
C LEU A 3 -12.31 -17.85 -24.61
N PRO A 4 -11.62 -16.92 -23.90
CA PRO A 4 -11.18 -15.68 -24.53
C PRO A 4 -10.27 -16.01 -25.72
N ASN A 5 -10.49 -15.30 -26.85
CA ASN A 5 -9.68 -15.45 -28.03
C ASN A 5 -8.20 -15.15 -27.73
N PHE A 6 -7.28 -15.89 -28.36
CA PHE A 6 -5.83 -15.73 -28.17
C PHE A 6 -5.39 -14.26 -28.32
N SER A 7 -6.01 -13.50 -29.25
CA SER A 7 -5.73 -12.07 -29.45
C SER A 7 -6.10 -11.21 -28.22
N GLU A 8 -7.19 -11.53 -27.53
CA GLU A 8 -7.63 -10.81 -26.32
C GLU A 8 -6.70 -11.10 -25.12
N ILE A 9 -6.28 -12.36 -24.98
CA ILE A 9 -5.30 -12.75 -23.96
C ILE A 9 -3.98 -12.01 -24.19
N LEU A 10 -3.52 -11.98 -25.44
CA LEU A 10 -2.27 -11.29 -25.79
C LEU A 10 -2.34 -9.77 -25.54
N LYS A 11 -3.45 -9.12 -25.90
CA LYS A 11 -3.67 -7.70 -25.58
C LYS A 11 -3.65 -7.42 -24.09
N ALA A 12 -4.35 -8.24 -23.29
CA ALA A 12 -4.35 -8.12 -21.85
C ALA A 12 -2.94 -8.26 -21.24
N LEU A 13 -2.18 -9.26 -21.68
CA LEU A 13 -0.80 -9.47 -21.23
C LEU A 13 0.11 -8.28 -21.58
N LEU A 14 0.00 -7.75 -22.79
CA LEU A 14 0.78 -6.58 -23.21
C LEU A 14 0.42 -5.33 -22.42
N LEU A 15 -0.86 -5.10 -22.11
CA LEU A 15 -1.30 -3.99 -21.26
C LEU A 15 -0.79 -4.14 -19.83
N ILE A 16 -0.90 -5.32 -19.24
CA ILE A 16 -0.40 -5.59 -17.89
C ILE A 16 1.11 -5.35 -17.82
N LEU A 17 1.85 -5.85 -18.80
CA LEU A 17 3.29 -5.66 -18.89
C LEU A 17 3.66 -4.17 -19.03
N PHE A 18 2.96 -3.45 -19.91
CA PHE A 18 3.15 -2.02 -20.11
C PHE A 18 2.89 -1.22 -18.82
N PHE A 19 1.77 -1.47 -18.13
CA PHE A 19 1.47 -0.79 -16.87
C PHE A 19 2.45 -1.16 -15.77
N ALA A 20 2.86 -2.43 -15.64
CA ALA A 20 3.84 -2.84 -14.65
C ALA A 20 5.21 -2.16 -14.88
N LEU A 21 5.66 -2.07 -16.14
CA LEU A 21 6.91 -1.37 -16.49
C LEU A 21 6.83 0.13 -16.21
N THR A 22 5.76 0.80 -16.64
CA THR A 22 5.57 2.24 -16.44
C THR A 22 5.49 2.58 -14.95
N CYS A 23 4.68 1.87 -14.18
CA CYS A 23 4.58 2.07 -12.73
C CYS A 23 5.90 1.80 -12.00
N THR A 24 6.66 0.79 -12.42
CA THR A 24 7.98 0.51 -11.84
C THR A 24 8.97 1.64 -12.14
N PHE A 25 9.02 2.09 -13.38
CA PHE A 25 9.95 3.14 -13.81
C PHE A 25 9.64 4.47 -13.13
N PHE A 26 8.41 4.98 -13.33
CA PHE A 26 8.00 6.26 -12.77
C PHE A 26 7.91 6.23 -11.24
N GLY A 27 7.44 5.14 -10.65
CA GLY A 27 7.39 4.99 -9.20
C GLY A 27 8.78 4.99 -8.57
N SER A 28 9.76 4.27 -9.15
CA SER A 28 11.15 4.31 -8.68
C SER A 28 11.76 5.70 -8.83
N MET A 29 11.51 6.38 -9.95
CA MET A 29 11.99 7.75 -10.19
C MET A 29 11.38 8.73 -9.18
N TRP A 30 10.11 8.57 -8.86
CA TRP A 30 9.43 9.40 -7.86
C TRP A 30 10.01 9.20 -6.46
N ILE A 31 10.28 7.96 -6.04
CA ILE A 31 10.97 7.68 -4.77
C ILE A 31 12.35 8.35 -4.75
N GLU A 32 13.13 8.22 -5.82
CA GLU A 32 14.46 8.84 -5.95
C GLU A 32 14.41 10.38 -5.88
N TYR A 33 13.34 10.99 -6.38
CA TYR A 33 13.08 12.44 -6.28
C TYR A 33 12.67 12.86 -4.86
N LEU A 34 11.93 12.03 -4.13
CA LEU A 34 11.42 12.36 -2.79
C LEU A 34 12.47 12.15 -1.68
N TYR A 35 13.39 11.20 -1.85
CA TYR A 35 14.40 10.90 -0.82
C TYR A 35 15.30 12.09 -0.43
N PRO A 36 15.81 12.94 -1.33
CA PRO A 36 16.54 14.14 -0.94
C PRO A 36 15.74 15.10 -0.06
N LYS A 37 14.43 15.26 -0.34
CA LYS A 37 13.52 16.07 0.48
C LYS A 37 13.30 15.46 1.86
N ALA A 38 13.10 14.14 1.91
CA ALA A 38 12.96 13.39 3.15
C ALA A 38 14.26 13.43 3.99
N LEU A 39 15.43 13.41 3.34
CA LEU A 39 16.73 13.56 3.99
C LEU A 39 16.88 14.93 4.64
N GLN A 40 16.51 16.00 3.94
CA GLN A 40 16.54 17.37 4.50
C GLN A 40 15.62 17.51 5.72
N ARG A 41 14.50 16.79 5.77
CA ARG A 41 13.57 16.74 6.90
C ARG A 41 14.03 15.82 8.04
N GLY A 42 15.15 15.10 7.87
CA GLY A 42 15.65 14.13 8.85
C GLY A 42 14.74 12.92 9.07
N SER A 43 13.86 12.61 8.11
CA SER A 43 12.86 11.54 8.26
C SER A 43 13.35 10.14 7.85
N LEU A 44 14.53 10.02 7.22
CA LEU A 44 15.08 8.74 6.78
C LEU A 44 15.81 8.02 7.91
N SER A 45 15.53 6.73 8.11
CA SER A 45 16.19 5.91 9.14
C SER A 45 17.60 5.44 8.73
N PHE A 46 17.83 5.25 7.42
CA PHE A 46 19.10 4.71 6.90
C PHE A 46 19.64 5.55 5.72
N PRO A 47 19.96 6.86 5.94
CA PRO A 47 20.35 7.75 4.85
C PRO A 47 21.63 7.32 4.12
N GLU A 48 22.59 6.74 4.84
CA GLU A 48 23.87 6.27 4.26
C GLU A 48 23.70 5.03 3.39
N GLN A 49 22.63 4.26 3.58
CA GLN A 49 22.38 2.98 2.89
C GLN A 49 21.37 3.08 1.75
N ILE A 50 20.96 4.27 1.31
CA ILE A 50 19.92 4.47 0.30
C ILE A 50 20.22 3.64 -0.96
N LYS A 51 21.43 3.77 -1.53
CA LYS A 51 21.82 3.05 -2.77
C LYS A 51 21.85 1.54 -2.59
N GLN A 52 22.35 1.06 -1.45
CA GLN A 52 22.46 -0.36 -1.17
C GLN A 52 21.09 -1.02 -1.00
N ARG A 53 20.17 -0.38 -0.24
CA ARG A 53 18.81 -0.87 0.00
C ARG A 53 17.94 -0.79 -1.25
N ALA A 54 18.12 0.24 -2.08
CA ALA A 54 17.40 0.42 -3.34
C ALA A 54 17.85 -0.53 -4.48
N ARG A 55 18.92 -1.33 -4.29
CA ARG A 55 19.49 -2.19 -5.34
C ARG A 55 18.46 -3.12 -6.01
N PHE A 56 17.59 -3.70 -5.23
CA PHE A 56 16.58 -4.66 -5.71
C PHE A 56 15.19 -4.05 -5.89
N ARG A 57 15.03 -2.74 -5.71
CA ARG A 57 13.74 -2.04 -5.82
C ARG A 57 13.04 -2.32 -7.14
N LYS A 58 13.71 -2.00 -8.26
CA LYS A 58 13.12 -2.10 -9.61
C LYS A 58 12.67 -3.54 -9.94
N PRO A 59 13.52 -4.58 -9.83
CA PRO A 59 13.09 -5.94 -10.16
C PRO A 59 12.01 -6.49 -9.22
N VAL A 60 12.08 -6.19 -7.91
CA VAL A 60 11.07 -6.64 -6.94
C VAL A 60 9.73 -5.94 -7.18
N LEU A 61 9.75 -4.63 -7.39
CA LEU A 61 8.56 -3.85 -7.67
C LEU A 61 7.90 -4.29 -8.99
N PHE A 62 8.70 -4.50 -10.04
CA PHE A 62 8.20 -4.97 -11.34
C PHE A 62 7.51 -6.35 -11.23
N LEU A 63 8.16 -7.32 -10.58
CA LEU A 63 7.60 -8.66 -10.39
C LEU A 63 6.30 -8.62 -9.56
N ALA A 64 6.30 -7.86 -8.45
CA ALA A 64 5.13 -7.71 -7.61
C ALA A 64 3.96 -7.06 -8.37
N LEU A 65 4.21 -5.97 -9.12
CA LEU A 65 3.19 -5.31 -9.94
C LEU A 65 2.68 -6.24 -11.05
N LEU A 66 3.55 -6.97 -11.72
CA LEU A 66 3.15 -7.90 -12.78
C LEU A 66 2.18 -8.96 -12.25
N ILE A 67 2.49 -9.58 -11.11
CA ILE A 67 1.64 -10.60 -10.48
C ILE A 67 0.31 -9.99 -10.01
N LEU A 68 0.37 -8.85 -9.33
CA LEU A 68 -0.83 -8.23 -8.76
C LEU A 68 -1.74 -7.63 -9.82
N PHE A 69 -1.19 -7.04 -10.87
CA PHE A 69 -1.98 -6.52 -11.99
C PHE A 69 -2.64 -7.66 -12.79
N SER A 70 -1.94 -8.78 -12.99
CA SER A 70 -2.54 -9.96 -13.61
C SER A 70 -3.73 -10.48 -12.79
N LYS A 71 -3.60 -10.52 -11.47
CA LYS A 71 -4.71 -10.87 -10.58
C LYS A 71 -5.84 -9.83 -10.60
N ALA A 72 -5.52 -8.54 -10.54
CA ALA A 72 -6.51 -7.48 -10.61
C ALA A 72 -7.30 -7.55 -11.92
N TRP A 73 -6.62 -7.74 -13.04
CA TRP A 73 -7.25 -7.88 -14.35
C TRP A 73 -8.26 -9.02 -14.41
N SER A 74 -7.94 -10.18 -13.80
CA SER A 74 -8.81 -11.35 -13.81
C SER A 74 -9.98 -11.29 -12.81
N MET A 75 -9.93 -10.37 -11.83
CA MET A 75 -10.88 -10.33 -10.71
C MET A 75 -11.72 -9.06 -10.64
N THR A 76 -11.37 -8.02 -11.38
CA THR A 76 -11.97 -6.69 -11.21
C THR A 76 -12.81 -6.28 -12.41
N ALA A 77 -14.02 -5.78 -12.16
CA ALA A 77 -14.86 -5.19 -13.20
C ALA A 77 -14.23 -3.91 -13.78
N MET A 78 -14.45 -3.67 -15.07
CA MET A 78 -13.82 -2.58 -15.82
C MET A 78 -13.89 -1.18 -15.18
N PRO A 79 -15.01 -0.71 -14.59
CA PRO A 79 -15.06 0.64 -14.03
C PRO A 79 -14.15 0.82 -12.79
N ALA A 80 -13.88 -0.25 -12.03
CA ALA A 80 -13.05 -0.20 -10.82
C ALA A 80 -11.58 -0.55 -11.09
N LEU A 81 -11.28 -1.24 -12.18
CA LEU A 81 -9.93 -1.75 -12.49
C LEU A 81 -8.83 -0.67 -12.48
N PRO A 82 -8.99 0.52 -13.12
CA PRO A 82 -7.96 1.55 -13.10
C PRO A 82 -7.61 2.00 -11.67
N TYR A 83 -8.63 2.16 -10.83
CA TYR A 83 -8.43 2.57 -9.44
C TYR A 83 -7.70 1.51 -8.62
N VAL A 84 -8.01 0.24 -8.84
CA VAL A 84 -7.31 -0.88 -8.18
C VAL A 84 -5.85 -0.95 -8.59
N ILE A 85 -5.54 -0.78 -9.88
CA ILE A 85 -4.16 -0.73 -10.39
C ILE A 85 -3.39 0.43 -9.73
N ILE A 86 -4.02 1.60 -9.64
CA ILE A 86 -3.45 2.77 -8.97
C ILE A 86 -3.22 2.48 -7.48
N ALA A 87 -4.23 1.96 -6.79
CA ALA A 87 -4.13 1.65 -5.35
C ALA A 87 -3.01 0.64 -5.06
N ILE A 88 -2.94 -0.46 -5.81
CA ILE A 88 -1.87 -1.45 -5.70
C ILE A 88 -0.49 -0.81 -5.91
N SER A 89 -0.37 0.05 -6.93
CA SER A 89 0.90 0.74 -7.23
C SER A 89 1.38 1.60 -6.05
N PHE A 90 0.50 2.43 -5.50
CA PHE A 90 0.82 3.29 -4.35
C PHE A 90 1.15 2.48 -3.10
N LEU A 91 0.36 1.45 -2.79
CA LEU A 91 0.59 0.60 -1.62
C LEU A 91 1.91 -0.16 -1.72
N LEU A 92 2.29 -0.64 -2.91
CA LEU A 92 3.61 -1.24 -3.12
C LEU A 92 4.75 -0.23 -3.01
N LEU A 93 4.59 0.99 -3.55
CA LEU A 93 5.60 2.04 -3.42
C LEU A 93 5.83 2.41 -1.95
N MET A 94 4.75 2.59 -1.17
CA MET A 94 4.84 2.85 0.27
C MET A 94 5.45 1.67 1.02
N THR A 95 5.11 0.43 0.66
CA THR A 95 5.73 -0.78 1.21
C THR A 95 7.23 -0.80 0.96
N VAL A 96 7.66 -0.44 -0.24
CA VAL A 96 9.09 -0.38 -0.62
C VAL A 96 9.82 0.71 0.18
N THR A 97 9.28 1.92 0.27
CA THR A 97 9.92 3.01 1.05
C THR A 97 10.00 2.67 2.53
N ASP A 98 9.01 1.97 3.07
CA ASP A 98 9.01 1.54 4.46
C ASP A 98 10.02 0.41 4.72
N PHE A 99 10.20 -0.54 3.80
CA PHE A 99 11.28 -1.53 3.88
C PHE A 99 12.67 -0.92 3.71
N GLU A 100 12.83 0.07 2.84
CA GLU A 100 14.12 0.69 2.57
C GLU A 100 14.56 1.64 3.67
N GLN A 101 13.66 2.50 4.14
CA GLN A 101 13.98 3.63 5.01
C GLN A 101 13.13 3.72 6.28
N GLN A 102 12.23 2.77 6.52
CA GLN A 102 11.24 2.81 7.61
C GLN A 102 10.46 4.13 7.62
N VAL A 103 10.08 4.60 6.42
CA VAL A 103 9.33 5.84 6.24
C VAL A 103 8.25 5.68 5.17
N ILE A 104 7.07 6.15 5.49
CA ILE A 104 5.98 6.36 4.53
C ILE A 104 5.99 7.86 4.20
N LEU A 105 6.26 8.20 2.94
CA LEU A 105 6.44 9.58 2.50
C LEU A 105 5.08 10.29 2.42
N ASP A 106 4.97 11.47 3.02
CA ASP A 106 3.73 12.24 3.13
C ASP A 106 3.13 12.56 1.76
N GLU A 107 3.96 12.90 0.79
CA GLU A 107 3.54 13.19 -0.58
C GLU A 107 2.84 12.00 -1.23
N MET A 108 3.28 10.77 -0.95
CA MET A 108 2.62 9.55 -1.44
C MET A 108 1.28 9.34 -0.75
N VAL A 109 1.21 9.54 0.57
CA VAL A 109 -0.03 9.34 1.33
C VAL A 109 -1.09 10.36 0.91
N VAL A 110 -0.73 11.64 0.79
CA VAL A 110 -1.67 12.70 0.38
C VAL A 110 -2.19 12.42 -1.03
N THR A 111 -1.30 12.10 -1.98
CA THR A 111 -1.72 11.77 -3.34
C THR A 111 -2.64 10.54 -3.35
N PHE A 112 -2.31 9.51 -2.59
CA PHE A 112 -3.12 8.30 -2.45
C PHE A 112 -4.51 8.62 -1.87
N ALA A 113 -4.58 9.45 -0.82
CA ALA A 113 -5.84 9.88 -0.22
C ALA A 113 -6.74 10.66 -1.21
N LEU A 114 -6.15 11.60 -1.97
CA LEU A 114 -6.88 12.35 -3.00
C LEU A 114 -7.43 11.44 -4.10
N LEU A 115 -6.65 10.47 -4.56
CA LEU A 115 -7.11 9.47 -5.53
C LEU A 115 -8.22 8.58 -4.95
N GLY A 116 -8.19 8.28 -3.65
CA GLY A 116 -9.27 7.60 -2.94
C GLY A 116 -10.57 8.39 -2.94
N LEU A 117 -10.50 9.70 -2.74
CA LEU A 117 -11.67 10.58 -2.87
C LEU A 117 -12.22 10.56 -4.31
N CYS A 118 -11.35 10.69 -5.32
CA CYS A 118 -11.77 10.59 -6.72
C CYS A 118 -12.46 9.25 -7.01
N TYR A 119 -11.95 8.14 -6.46
CA TYR A 119 -12.56 6.81 -6.57
C TYR A 119 -13.97 6.78 -5.99
N VAL A 120 -14.16 7.31 -4.77
CA VAL A 120 -15.46 7.36 -4.09
C VAL A 120 -16.48 8.17 -4.89
N PHE A 121 -16.09 9.36 -5.39
CA PHE A 121 -16.96 10.21 -6.19
C PHE A 121 -17.31 9.60 -7.56
N HIS A 122 -16.31 9.02 -8.25
CA HIS A 122 -16.54 8.45 -9.59
C HIS A 122 -17.47 7.24 -9.55
N LEU A 123 -17.29 6.36 -8.57
CA LEU A 123 -18.14 5.17 -8.42
C LEU A 123 -19.37 5.40 -7.55
N GLN A 124 -19.65 6.65 -7.15
CA GLN A 124 -20.80 7.05 -6.33
C GLN A 124 -20.94 6.21 -5.06
N LEU A 125 -19.82 5.91 -4.41
CA LEU A 125 -19.80 5.17 -3.15
C LEU A 125 -20.30 6.04 -1.99
N PRO A 126 -20.75 5.45 -0.87
CA PRO A 126 -21.25 6.20 0.28
C PRO A 126 -20.15 7.03 0.95
N LEU A 127 -20.00 8.30 0.55
CA LEU A 127 -18.93 9.21 1.00
C LEU A 127 -18.81 9.27 2.52
N ALA A 128 -19.96 9.27 3.24
CA ALA A 128 -19.98 9.32 4.70
C ALA A 128 -19.26 8.12 5.34
N ASP A 129 -19.44 6.90 4.81
CA ASP A 129 -18.75 5.71 5.29
C ASP A 129 -17.25 5.80 5.13
N HIS A 130 -16.80 6.26 3.95
CA HIS A 130 -15.38 6.42 3.63
C HIS A 130 -14.70 7.54 4.44
N LEU A 131 -15.40 8.67 4.67
CA LEU A 131 -14.90 9.74 5.53
C LEU A 131 -14.85 9.32 6.99
N LEU A 132 -15.89 8.65 7.49
CA LEU A 132 -15.91 8.12 8.87
C LEU A 132 -14.79 7.08 9.06
N ALA A 133 -14.55 6.22 8.07
CA ALA A 133 -13.46 5.26 8.11
C ALA A 133 -12.08 5.95 8.16
N SER A 134 -11.89 6.99 7.35
CA SER A 134 -10.63 7.75 7.32
C SER A 134 -10.36 8.47 8.64
N ILE A 135 -11.32 9.26 9.11
CA ILE A 135 -11.20 10.05 10.34
C ILE A 135 -11.14 9.11 11.55
N GLY A 136 -12.07 8.17 11.65
CA GLY A 136 -12.15 7.23 12.77
C GLY A 136 -10.95 6.32 12.87
N GLY A 137 -10.48 5.76 11.73
CA GLY A 137 -9.27 4.96 11.67
C GLY A 137 -8.03 5.77 12.06
N GLY A 138 -7.88 6.97 11.49
CA GLY A 138 -6.77 7.88 11.82
C GLY A 138 -6.75 8.27 13.30
N MET A 139 -7.90 8.68 13.85
CA MET A 139 -8.04 9.05 15.28
C MET A 139 -7.77 7.86 16.21
N PHE A 140 -8.28 6.67 15.87
CA PHE A 140 -8.03 5.46 16.66
C PHE A 140 -6.53 5.12 16.71
N PHE A 141 -5.84 5.16 15.57
CA PHE A 141 -4.39 4.90 15.53
C PHE A 141 -3.58 6.01 16.19
N LEU A 142 -4.02 7.27 16.10
CA LEU A 142 -3.41 8.38 16.85
C LEU A 142 -3.55 8.16 18.36
N PHE A 143 -4.71 7.74 18.82
CA PHE A 143 -4.96 7.39 20.23
C PHE A 143 -4.08 6.23 20.69
N LEU A 144 -3.95 5.17 19.87
CA LEU A 144 -3.03 4.06 20.16
C LEU A 144 -1.57 4.52 20.23
N ALA A 145 -1.14 5.42 19.33
CA ALA A 145 0.22 5.99 19.35
C ALA A 145 0.48 6.78 20.63
N PHE A 146 -0.52 7.53 21.11
CA PHE A 146 -0.42 8.28 22.36
C PHE A 146 -0.29 7.34 23.57
N ILE A 147 -1.13 6.31 23.67
CA ILE A 147 -1.07 5.32 24.77
C ILE A 147 0.22 4.50 24.73
N SER A 148 0.68 4.11 23.55
CA SER A 148 1.90 3.34 23.35
C SER A 148 3.19 4.16 23.47
N LYS A 149 3.07 5.45 23.84
CA LYS A 149 4.21 6.38 23.99
C LYS A 149 5.09 6.44 22.73
N GLY A 150 4.46 6.46 21.56
CA GLY A 150 5.15 6.58 20.28
C GLY A 150 5.67 5.26 19.70
N ALA A 151 5.22 4.10 20.21
CA ALA A 151 5.59 2.80 19.62
C ALA A 151 4.99 2.58 18.21
N LEU A 152 3.98 3.37 17.81
CA LEU A 152 3.39 3.34 16.49
C LEU A 152 3.94 4.47 15.63
N GLY A 153 4.34 4.17 14.39
CA GLY A 153 4.88 5.15 13.45
C GLY A 153 3.82 6.16 12.98
N GLY A 154 4.17 7.44 12.88
CA GLY A 154 3.28 8.47 12.33
C GLY A 154 2.86 8.19 10.89
N GLY A 155 3.70 7.49 10.11
CA GLY A 155 3.39 7.02 8.77
C GLY A 155 2.24 6.02 8.73
N ASP A 156 2.19 5.08 9.70
CA ASP A 156 1.12 4.08 9.80
C ASP A 156 -0.23 4.73 10.07
N ILE A 157 -0.28 5.77 10.92
CA ILE A 157 -1.50 6.54 11.21
C ILE A 157 -2.05 7.16 9.93
N LYS A 158 -1.17 7.84 9.16
CA LYS A 158 -1.53 8.50 7.91
C LYS A 158 -1.97 7.48 6.85
N LEU A 159 -1.28 6.33 6.76
CA LEU A 159 -1.64 5.24 5.84
C LEU A 159 -3.02 4.68 6.14
N ILE A 160 -3.34 4.39 7.41
CA ILE A 160 -4.66 3.88 7.83
C ILE A 160 -5.76 4.91 7.52
N SER A 161 -5.50 6.19 7.78
CA SER A 161 -6.43 7.26 7.44
C SER A 161 -6.70 7.31 5.93
N ALA A 162 -5.66 7.25 5.10
CA ALA A 162 -5.80 7.20 3.64
C ALA A 162 -6.51 5.93 3.15
N LEU A 163 -6.21 4.76 3.73
CA LEU A 163 -6.90 3.51 3.44
C LEU A 163 -8.39 3.55 3.79
N GLY A 164 -8.77 4.31 4.80
CA GLY A 164 -10.18 4.54 5.14
C GLY A 164 -10.98 5.16 3.98
N LEU A 165 -10.37 6.12 3.25
CA LEU A 165 -10.99 6.73 2.07
C LEU A 165 -11.17 5.73 0.91
N TRP A 166 -10.30 4.76 0.77
CA TRP A 166 -10.39 3.75 -0.29
C TRP A 166 -11.37 2.62 0.05
N LEU A 167 -11.44 2.22 1.31
CA LEU A 167 -12.06 0.94 1.71
C LEU A 167 -13.41 1.08 2.39
N GLY A 168 -13.70 2.24 3.02
CA GLY A 168 -14.82 2.40 3.92
C GLY A 168 -14.62 1.66 5.25
N TRP A 169 -15.57 1.81 6.17
CA TRP A 169 -15.42 1.40 7.57
C TRP A 169 -15.22 -0.11 7.75
N LYS A 170 -16.12 -0.90 7.17
CA LYS A 170 -16.11 -2.37 7.34
C LYS A 170 -14.83 -3.03 6.82
N SER A 171 -14.40 -2.60 5.64
CA SER A 171 -13.21 -3.14 4.99
C SER A 171 -11.93 -2.68 5.68
N LEU A 172 -11.90 -1.43 6.15
CA LEU A 172 -10.76 -0.90 6.92
C LEU A 172 -10.53 -1.71 8.19
N LEU A 173 -11.59 -2.04 8.96
CA LEU A 173 -11.47 -2.88 10.16
C LEU A 173 -10.85 -4.25 9.83
N SER A 174 -11.23 -4.85 8.71
CA SER A 174 -10.65 -6.12 8.27
C SER A 174 -9.16 -5.98 7.93
N VAL A 175 -8.76 -4.91 7.24
CA VAL A 175 -7.36 -4.62 6.92
C VAL A 175 -6.53 -4.41 8.18
N VAL A 176 -7.04 -3.64 9.13
CA VAL A 176 -6.37 -3.40 10.42
C VAL A 176 -6.18 -4.71 11.18
N LEU A 177 -7.22 -5.55 11.25
CA LEU A 177 -7.14 -6.83 11.92
C LEU A 177 -6.11 -7.77 11.26
N TYR A 178 -6.21 -7.98 9.96
CA TYR A 178 -5.27 -8.87 9.24
C TYR A 178 -3.86 -8.32 9.23
N GLY A 179 -3.69 -7.00 9.06
CA GLY A 179 -2.38 -6.36 9.10
C GLY A 179 -1.72 -6.45 10.47
N ALA A 180 -2.50 -6.26 11.56
CA ALA A 180 -2.01 -6.40 12.93
C ALA A 180 -1.60 -7.85 13.24
N ILE A 181 -2.39 -8.84 12.82
CA ILE A 181 -2.06 -10.26 12.99
C ILE A 181 -0.79 -10.60 12.20
N ALA A 182 -0.71 -10.22 10.93
CA ALA A 182 0.45 -10.49 10.08
C ALA A 182 1.73 -9.82 10.62
N GLY A 183 1.63 -8.54 11.02
CA GLY A 183 2.73 -7.81 11.65
C GLY A 183 3.15 -8.40 12.98
N GLY A 184 2.20 -8.85 13.81
CA GLY A 184 2.45 -9.53 15.08
C GLY A 184 3.18 -10.87 14.91
N ILE A 185 2.76 -11.67 13.92
CA ILE A 185 3.44 -12.94 13.58
C ILE A 185 4.87 -12.66 13.09
N ALA A 186 5.05 -11.69 12.20
CA ALA A 186 6.37 -11.33 11.71
C ALA A 186 7.28 -10.78 12.82
N ALA A 187 6.76 -9.92 13.69
CA ALA A 187 7.49 -9.41 14.86
C ALA A 187 7.93 -10.54 15.78
N SER A 188 7.03 -11.46 16.09
CA SER A 188 7.32 -12.63 16.94
C SER A 188 8.40 -13.52 16.33
N PHE A 189 8.31 -13.79 15.02
CA PHE A 189 9.33 -14.57 14.30
C PHE A 189 10.70 -13.90 14.31
N LEU A 190 10.75 -12.57 14.07
CA LEU A 190 12.00 -11.81 14.09
C LEU A 190 12.62 -11.74 15.50
N LEU A 191 11.80 -11.68 16.55
CA LEU A 191 12.26 -11.72 17.95
C LEU A 191 12.81 -13.10 18.31
N ILE A 192 12.12 -14.19 17.97
CA ILE A 192 12.56 -15.58 18.22
C ILE A 192 13.88 -15.86 17.51
N THR A 193 14.02 -15.40 16.26
CA THR A 193 15.25 -15.56 15.46
C THR A 193 16.35 -14.57 15.87
N LYS A 194 16.13 -13.74 16.90
CA LYS A 194 17.08 -12.72 17.41
C LYS A 194 17.55 -11.72 16.34
N LYS A 195 16.80 -11.55 15.25
CA LYS A 195 17.10 -10.58 14.17
C LYS A 195 16.76 -9.15 14.56
N ILE A 196 15.86 -8.96 15.51
CA ILE A 196 15.51 -7.66 16.10
C ILE A 196 15.58 -7.72 17.62
N LYS A 197 15.83 -6.56 18.24
CA LYS A 197 15.79 -6.41 19.70
C LYS A 197 14.37 -6.00 20.14
N ARG A 198 13.95 -6.34 21.38
CA ARG A 198 12.62 -6.03 21.93
C ARG A 198 12.22 -4.55 21.88
N LYS A 199 13.19 -3.63 21.80
CA LYS A 199 12.98 -2.17 21.73
C LYS A 199 13.12 -1.61 20.33
N GLN A 200 13.30 -2.44 19.30
CA GLN A 200 13.45 -1.99 17.93
C GLN A 200 12.08 -1.83 17.29
N PHE A 201 11.84 -0.67 16.69
CA PHE A 201 10.61 -0.40 15.96
C PHE A 201 10.50 -1.33 14.75
N LEU A 202 9.33 -1.94 14.60
CA LEU A 202 8.97 -2.69 13.39
C LEU A 202 8.08 -1.79 12.53
N ALA A 203 8.40 -1.69 11.27
CA ALA A 203 7.55 -1.04 10.30
C ALA A 203 6.27 -1.87 10.08
N TYR A 204 5.11 -1.36 10.53
CA TYR A 204 3.82 -2.03 10.36
C TYR A 204 3.16 -1.70 9.01
N GLY A 205 3.56 -0.60 8.37
CA GLY A 205 3.05 -0.14 7.08
C GLY A 205 2.94 -1.22 6.02
N PRO A 206 3.98 -2.05 5.76
CA PRO A 206 3.94 -3.12 4.78
C PRO A 206 2.84 -4.14 5.04
N TYR A 207 2.56 -4.49 6.30
CA TYR A 207 1.53 -5.48 6.66
C TYR A 207 0.12 -4.93 6.42
N PHE A 208 -0.12 -3.66 6.74
CA PHE A 208 -1.38 -2.99 6.42
C PHE A 208 -1.57 -2.83 4.92
N ALA A 209 -0.54 -2.41 4.19
CA ALA A 209 -0.58 -2.26 2.74
C ALA A 209 -0.86 -3.60 2.03
N LEU A 210 -0.17 -4.67 2.42
CA LEU A 210 -0.39 -6.01 1.83
C LEU A 210 -1.77 -6.57 2.19
N SER A 211 -2.26 -6.34 3.42
CA SER A 211 -3.61 -6.72 3.83
C SER A 211 -4.66 -5.96 3.03
N ALA A 212 -4.44 -4.67 2.76
CA ALA A 212 -5.33 -3.86 1.93
C ALA A 212 -5.36 -4.35 0.48
N ILE A 213 -4.21 -4.66 -0.12
CA ILE A 213 -4.12 -5.24 -1.47
C ILE A 213 -4.90 -6.56 -1.53
N GLY A 214 -4.66 -7.46 -0.59
CA GLY A 214 -5.34 -8.76 -0.53
C GLY A 214 -6.86 -8.62 -0.39
N LEU A 215 -7.32 -7.68 0.43
CA LEU A 215 -8.74 -7.42 0.61
C LEU A 215 -9.36 -6.75 -0.62
N MET A 216 -8.70 -5.78 -1.23
CA MET A 216 -9.17 -5.14 -2.47
C MET A 216 -9.37 -6.17 -3.58
N LEU A 217 -8.42 -7.08 -3.77
CA LEU A 217 -8.54 -8.15 -4.76
C LEU A 217 -9.67 -9.14 -4.44
N LYS A 218 -10.01 -9.36 -3.16
CA LYS A 218 -11.11 -10.23 -2.73
C LYS A 218 -12.48 -9.55 -2.86
N LEU A 219 -12.60 -8.31 -2.38
CA LEU A 219 -13.88 -7.55 -2.39
C LEU A 219 -14.41 -7.35 -3.79
N LEU A 220 -13.54 -7.12 -4.75
CA LEU A 220 -13.92 -6.89 -6.15
C LEU A 220 -14.46 -8.15 -6.82
N ARG A 221 -14.14 -9.34 -6.29
CA ARG A 221 -14.75 -10.60 -6.72
C ARG A 221 -16.20 -10.77 -6.21
N THR A 222 -16.58 -10.06 -5.14
CA THR A 222 -17.89 -10.23 -4.49
C THR A 222 -18.88 -9.12 -4.81
N LEU A 223 -18.42 -8.00 -5.37
CA LEU A 223 -19.26 -6.84 -5.69
C LEU A 223 -19.78 -6.84 -7.14
N PHE A 224 -19.23 -7.69 -8.00
CA PHE A 224 -19.56 -7.86 -9.41
C PHE A 224 -19.60 -9.34 -9.80
#